data_c5a29c6368807e74fc3812614b73e215
#
_entry.id   c5a29c6368807e74fc3812614b73e215
#
_cell.length_a   1.000
_cell.length_b   1.000
_cell.length_c   1.000
_cell.angle_alpha   90.00
_cell.angle_beta   90.00
_cell.angle_gamma   90.00
#
_symmetry.space_group_name_H-M   'P 1'
#
loop_
_entity.id
_entity.type
_entity.pdbx_description
1 polymer ?
#
loop_
_entity_poly.entity_id
_entity_poly.type
_entity_poly.pdbx_seq_one_letter_code
_entity_poly.pdbx_strand_id
1 'polypeptide(L)'
;MPVRNRFAELLPEITAWRHDFHEHPELMYDVHRTAGLVQERLTAFGCDEVVPGIGKTGVVGVIKGKSTASGKVIALRADMDALPIHEETGLEYASKTPGKMHACGHDGHTAILLGAAKYLSETRNFDGTVVLLFQPAEEGGAGGKAMVDDGVMDRWGVQEVYGLHNMPGLPVGHIATRVGGLLASSDEFEIEVTGKGGHAAAPHDAIDTTLVASQIVVSLHSIVSRTVNPIHRVVLTVGTFETDSTASNVIAHRAKLKGTVRTLDTENRKLAEDRVRRVAEDTASAFGATAKVTWTPGYPVTDNTADEVAHAVEAARAVADSVDPETPPIMPSEDFAYMLEARPGAYIFLGNGDTAMCHHPAYQFDDSAIPLGCSWFVELCERRMPAS
;
A
#
# COMPACT_ATOMS: atom_id res chain seq x y z
N MET A 1 -8.05 2.93 -29.55
CA MET A 1 -7.25 3.00 -28.31
C MET A 1 -5.82 3.32 -28.66
N PRO A 2 -5.23 4.35 -28.09
CA PRO A 2 -3.79 4.58 -28.27
C PRO A 2 -2.97 3.73 -27.26
N VAL A 3 -3.28 2.43 -27.17
CA VAL A 3 -2.34 1.48 -26.57
C VAL A 3 -1.16 1.38 -27.52
N ARG A 4 0.07 1.49 -27.00
CA ARG A 4 1.25 1.40 -27.85
C ARG A 4 1.27 0.02 -28.53
N ASN A 5 1.32 -0.01 -29.85
CA ASN A 5 1.31 -1.26 -30.64
C ASN A 5 2.33 -2.28 -30.14
N ARG A 6 3.49 -1.80 -29.67
CA ARG A 6 4.54 -2.65 -29.12
C ARG A 6 4.05 -3.49 -27.92
N PHE A 7 3.18 -2.96 -27.06
CA PHE A 7 2.65 -3.73 -25.92
C PHE A 7 1.63 -4.79 -26.35
N ALA A 8 0.91 -4.58 -27.45
CA ALA A 8 0.09 -5.65 -28.02
C ALA A 8 0.95 -6.84 -28.50
N GLU A 9 2.13 -6.57 -29.06
CA GLU A 9 3.09 -7.61 -29.47
C GLU A 9 3.75 -8.27 -28.25
N LEU A 10 4.06 -7.53 -27.21
CA LEU A 10 4.72 -8.02 -26.00
C LEU A 10 3.76 -8.69 -25.02
N LEU A 11 2.44 -8.50 -25.16
CA LEU A 11 1.46 -9.03 -24.21
C LEU A 11 1.62 -10.52 -23.90
N PRO A 12 1.79 -11.43 -24.89
CA PRO A 12 1.97 -12.86 -24.59
C PRO A 12 3.22 -13.13 -23.72
N GLU A 13 4.30 -12.40 -23.95
CA GLU A 13 5.54 -12.53 -23.19
C GLU A 13 5.38 -12.02 -21.78
N ILE A 14 4.77 -10.83 -21.60
CA ILE A 14 4.54 -10.21 -20.27
C ILE A 14 3.55 -11.05 -19.45
N THR A 15 2.49 -11.54 -20.10
CA THR A 15 1.53 -12.47 -19.48
C THR A 15 2.23 -13.74 -18.98
N ALA A 16 3.13 -14.30 -19.76
CA ALA A 16 3.89 -15.48 -19.32
C ALA A 16 4.76 -15.17 -18.08
N TRP A 17 5.33 -13.97 -17.97
CA TRP A 17 6.06 -13.58 -16.76
C TRP A 17 5.12 -13.47 -15.55
N ARG A 18 3.94 -12.82 -15.71
CA ARG A 18 2.96 -12.71 -14.65
C ARG A 18 2.47 -14.08 -14.17
N HIS A 19 2.15 -14.99 -15.10
CA HIS A 19 1.73 -16.36 -14.76
C HIS A 19 2.81 -17.12 -14.00
N ASP A 20 4.09 -16.98 -14.40
CA ASP A 20 5.21 -17.59 -13.68
C ASP A 20 5.37 -17.04 -12.25
N PHE A 21 5.19 -15.72 -12.04
CA PHE A 21 5.16 -15.13 -10.70
C PHE A 21 3.97 -15.66 -9.89
N HIS A 22 2.79 -15.72 -10.50
CA HIS A 22 1.57 -16.22 -9.86
C HIS A 22 1.67 -17.66 -9.40
N GLU A 23 2.27 -18.51 -10.21
CA GLU A 23 2.53 -19.93 -9.86
C GLU A 23 3.50 -20.11 -8.68
N HIS A 24 4.37 -19.12 -8.43
CA HIS A 24 5.45 -19.20 -7.45
C HIS A 24 5.45 -18.02 -6.48
N PRO A 25 4.35 -17.82 -5.73
CA PRO A 25 4.20 -16.66 -4.82
C PRO A 25 5.16 -16.77 -3.63
N GLU A 26 5.79 -15.65 -3.31
CA GLU A 26 6.70 -15.47 -2.18
C GLU A 26 6.16 -14.39 -1.26
N LEU A 27 6.39 -14.50 0.07
CA LEU A 27 5.77 -13.64 1.07
C LEU A 27 6.73 -12.58 1.58
N MET A 28 6.23 -11.36 1.77
CA MET A 28 6.93 -10.30 2.48
C MET A 28 8.33 -10.04 1.92
N TYR A 29 9.39 -10.16 2.75
CA TYR A 29 10.78 -10.02 2.35
C TYR A 29 11.39 -11.29 1.75
N ASP A 30 10.71 -12.42 1.77
CA ASP A 30 11.19 -13.69 1.20
C ASP A 30 10.84 -13.82 -0.29
N VAL A 31 11.19 -12.79 -1.08
CA VAL A 31 10.90 -12.69 -2.53
C VAL A 31 12.13 -12.94 -3.38
N HIS A 32 12.98 -13.87 -2.95
CA HIS A 32 14.30 -14.10 -3.57
C HIS A 32 14.22 -14.59 -5.02
N ARG A 33 13.26 -15.49 -5.34
CA ARG A 33 13.06 -15.98 -6.70
C ARG A 33 12.54 -14.88 -7.61
N THR A 34 11.51 -14.18 -7.17
CA THR A 34 10.89 -13.05 -7.91
C THR A 34 11.92 -11.96 -8.17
N ALA A 35 12.65 -11.53 -7.15
CA ALA A 35 13.72 -10.54 -7.28
C ALA A 35 14.85 -10.99 -8.22
N GLY A 36 15.24 -12.26 -8.17
CA GLY A 36 16.23 -12.86 -9.07
C GLY A 36 15.80 -12.80 -10.53
N LEU A 37 14.54 -13.13 -10.83
CA LEU A 37 13.98 -13.05 -12.18
C LEU A 37 13.84 -11.63 -12.67
N VAL A 38 13.46 -10.68 -11.79
CA VAL A 38 13.43 -9.26 -12.10
C VAL A 38 14.83 -8.76 -12.47
N GLN A 39 15.84 -9.08 -11.64
CA GLN A 39 17.24 -8.71 -11.91
C GLN A 39 17.74 -9.28 -13.24
N GLU A 40 17.45 -10.54 -13.54
CA GLU A 40 17.82 -11.20 -14.79
C GLU A 40 17.22 -10.46 -16.01
N ARG A 41 15.91 -10.19 -15.97
CA ARG A 41 15.22 -9.49 -17.06
C ARG A 41 15.70 -8.07 -17.26
N LEU A 42 15.86 -7.28 -16.21
CA LEU A 42 16.38 -5.91 -16.30
C LEU A 42 17.79 -5.90 -16.90
N THR A 43 18.63 -6.86 -16.53
CA THR A 43 19.97 -7.00 -17.12
C THR A 43 19.88 -7.36 -18.61
N ALA A 44 19.01 -8.29 -18.97
CA ALA A 44 18.79 -8.70 -20.35
C ALA A 44 18.20 -7.57 -21.24
N PHE A 45 17.38 -6.70 -20.67
CA PHE A 45 16.85 -5.51 -21.38
C PHE A 45 17.91 -4.43 -21.60
N GLY A 46 19.07 -4.53 -20.96
CA GLY A 46 20.15 -3.57 -21.08
C GLY A 46 19.93 -2.29 -20.25
N CYS A 47 19.35 -2.41 -19.07
CA CYS A 47 19.34 -1.32 -18.08
C CYS A 47 20.77 -0.89 -17.76
N ASP A 48 20.99 0.40 -17.56
CA ASP A 48 22.34 0.97 -17.35
C ASP A 48 22.92 0.55 -15.98
N GLU A 49 22.05 0.31 -14.99
CA GLU A 49 22.41 -0.21 -13.66
C GLU A 49 21.30 -1.14 -13.19
N VAL A 50 21.66 -2.25 -12.53
CA VAL A 50 20.72 -3.14 -11.85
C VAL A 50 21.30 -3.51 -10.49
N VAL A 51 20.61 -3.11 -9.40
CA VAL A 51 21.10 -3.27 -8.02
C VAL A 51 20.08 -4.07 -7.21
N PRO A 52 20.37 -5.32 -6.87
CA PRO A 52 19.56 -6.09 -5.96
C PRO A 52 19.85 -5.76 -4.49
N GLY A 53 18.95 -6.17 -3.59
CA GLY A 53 19.15 -6.12 -2.15
C GLY A 53 18.81 -4.77 -1.51
N ILE A 54 18.18 -3.85 -2.22
CA ILE A 54 17.68 -2.59 -1.66
C ILE A 54 16.39 -2.88 -0.88
N GLY A 55 16.28 -2.35 0.34
CA GLY A 55 15.16 -2.73 1.22
C GLY A 55 15.14 -4.23 1.49
N LYS A 56 16.31 -4.84 1.72
CA LYS A 56 16.60 -6.27 1.93
C LYS A 56 16.58 -7.12 0.66
N THR A 57 15.46 -7.20 -0.06
CA THR A 57 15.30 -8.09 -1.24
C THR A 57 14.74 -7.37 -2.47
N GLY A 58 14.55 -6.05 -2.39
CA GLY A 58 14.11 -5.27 -3.54
C GLY A 58 15.18 -5.16 -4.63
N VAL A 59 14.75 -4.78 -5.83
CA VAL A 59 15.64 -4.60 -6.99
C VAL A 59 15.41 -3.21 -7.57
N VAL A 60 16.51 -2.51 -7.84
CA VAL A 60 16.48 -1.21 -8.53
C VAL A 60 17.10 -1.36 -9.91
N GLY A 61 16.35 -0.94 -10.94
CA GLY A 61 16.85 -0.79 -12.30
C GLY A 61 16.99 0.68 -12.68
N VAL A 62 17.99 1.04 -13.46
CA VAL A 62 18.19 2.40 -13.94
C VAL A 62 18.27 2.40 -15.46
N ILE A 63 17.51 3.27 -16.11
CA ILE A 63 17.53 3.46 -17.56
C ILE A 63 17.78 4.94 -17.83
N LYS A 64 18.85 5.22 -18.55
CA LYS A 64 19.17 6.56 -19.07
C LYS A 64 18.52 6.74 -20.45
N GLY A 65 17.91 7.89 -20.66
CA GLY A 65 17.35 8.28 -21.96
C GLY A 65 18.41 8.48 -23.04
N LYS A 66 17.99 8.89 -24.23
CA LYS A 66 18.90 9.33 -25.32
C LYS A 66 19.77 10.49 -24.89
N SER A 67 19.29 11.32 -23.99
CA SER A 67 19.99 12.40 -23.30
C SER A 67 19.65 12.34 -21.80
N THR A 68 20.53 12.88 -20.98
CA THR A 68 20.29 13.14 -19.55
C THR A 68 20.52 14.62 -19.22
N ALA A 69 20.49 15.49 -20.24
CA ALA A 69 20.81 16.92 -20.10
C ALA A 69 19.77 17.67 -19.25
N SER A 70 18.53 17.20 -19.21
CA SER A 70 17.49 17.77 -18.32
C SER A 70 17.82 17.63 -16.83
N GLY A 71 18.63 16.65 -16.46
CA GLY A 71 18.89 16.27 -15.07
C GLY A 71 17.67 15.71 -14.33
N LYS A 72 16.55 15.43 -15.05
CA LYS A 72 15.34 14.91 -14.44
C LYS A 72 15.46 13.42 -14.15
N VAL A 73 15.00 13.02 -12.95
CA VAL A 73 14.97 11.63 -12.49
C VAL A 73 13.59 11.28 -11.96
N ILE A 74 12.95 10.28 -12.56
CA ILE A 74 11.63 9.80 -12.21
C ILE A 74 11.73 8.35 -11.74
N ALA A 75 11.11 8.02 -10.60
CA ALA A 75 10.99 6.64 -10.14
C ALA A 75 9.61 6.06 -10.46
N LEU A 76 9.59 4.80 -10.89
CA LEU A 76 8.40 3.97 -11.09
C LEU A 76 8.46 2.77 -10.15
N ARG A 77 7.36 2.47 -9.46
CA ARG A 77 7.32 1.41 -8.45
C ARG A 77 6.34 0.29 -8.81
N ALA A 78 6.74 -0.93 -8.54
CA ALA A 78 5.86 -2.09 -8.42
C ALA A 78 6.27 -2.92 -7.18
N ASP A 79 5.29 -3.46 -6.48
CA ASP A 79 5.44 -4.44 -5.41
C ASP A 79 5.61 -5.86 -5.96
N MET A 80 6.19 -6.77 -5.15
CA MET A 80 6.54 -8.13 -5.60
C MET A 80 5.97 -9.24 -4.72
N ASP A 81 5.55 -8.93 -3.50
CA ASP A 81 5.17 -9.96 -2.52
C ASP A 81 3.73 -10.43 -2.67
N ALA A 82 3.46 -11.61 -2.11
CA ALA A 82 2.18 -12.30 -2.12
C ALA A 82 1.62 -12.43 -0.70
N LEU A 83 0.43 -13.01 -0.59
CA LEU A 83 -0.33 -13.18 0.66
C LEU A 83 -0.37 -14.65 1.12
N PRO A 84 -0.47 -14.89 2.44
CA PRO A 84 -0.64 -16.23 3.01
C PRO A 84 -2.09 -16.72 2.88
N ILE A 85 -2.56 -16.86 1.63
CA ILE A 85 -3.93 -17.24 1.26
C ILE A 85 -3.88 -18.53 0.46
N HIS A 86 -4.79 -19.47 0.73
CA HIS A 86 -4.97 -20.65 -0.11
C HIS A 86 -5.83 -20.27 -1.33
N GLU A 87 -5.25 -20.46 -2.52
CA GLU A 87 -5.92 -20.09 -3.76
C GLU A 87 -7.06 -21.05 -4.13
N GLU A 88 -8.20 -20.48 -4.56
CA GLU A 88 -9.41 -21.22 -4.96
C GLU A 88 -9.89 -20.82 -6.38
N THR A 89 -9.02 -20.25 -7.21
CA THR A 89 -9.38 -19.77 -8.56
C THR A 89 -9.61 -20.89 -9.56
N GLY A 90 -8.91 -22.02 -9.42
CA GLY A 90 -8.93 -23.13 -10.38
C GLY A 90 -8.26 -22.81 -11.73
N LEU A 91 -7.44 -21.77 -11.82
CA LEU A 91 -6.71 -21.37 -13.02
C LEU A 91 -5.63 -22.39 -13.37
N GLU A 92 -5.27 -22.51 -14.65
CA GLU A 92 -4.18 -23.39 -15.12
C GLU A 92 -2.83 -23.00 -14.51
N TYR A 93 -2.63 -21.70 -14.24
CA TYR A 93 -1.44 -21.12 -13.63
C TYR A 93 -1.64 -20.78 -12.15
N ALA A 94 -2.58 -21.44 -11.47
CA ALA A 94 -2.77 -21.27 -10.03
C ALA A 94 -1.48 -21.55 -9.25
N SER A 95 -1.38 -20.96 -8.06
CA SER A 95 -0.23 -21.11 -7.15
C SER A 95 0.18 -22.58 -6.97
N LYS A 96 1.45 -22.86 -7.17
CA LYS A 96 2.06 -24.18 -6.89
C LYS A 96 2.54 -24.31 -5.45
N THR A 97 2.37 -23.26 -4.64
CA THR A 97 2.75 -23.21 -3.23
C THR A 97 1.49 -23.15 -2.35
N PRO A 98 1.00 -24.27 -1.80
CA PRO A 98 -0.19 -24.28 -0.98
C PRO A 98 -0.13 -23.25 0.17
N GLY A 99 -1.21 -22.48 0.34
CA GLY A 99 -1.30 -21.47 1.37
C GLY A 99 -0.62 -20.14 1.04
N LYS A 100 -0.14 -19.96 -0.21
CA LYS A 100 0.36 -18.67 -0.70
C LYS A 100 -0.30 -18.33 -2.04
N MET A 101 -0.65 -17.07 -2.25
CA MET A 101 -1.31 -16.60 -3.48
C MET A 101 -1.02 -15.13 -3.73
N HIS A 102 -0.82 -14.74 -4.98
CA HIS A 102 -0.89 -13.33 -5.39
C HIS A 102 -2.35 -12.85 -5.44
N ALA A 103 -2.95 -12.66 -4.26
CA ALA A 103 -4.35 -12.24 -4.13
C ALA A 103 -4.53 -10.70 -4.11
N CYS A 104 -3.45 -9.94 -4.32
CA CYS A 104 -3.50 -8.47 -4.46
C CYS A 104 -3.05 -7.98 -5.86
N GLY A 105 -2.53 -8.87 -6.71
CA GLY A 105 -2.16 -8.54 -8.09
C GLY A 105 -0.73 -8.02 -8.25
N HIS A 106 0.13 -8.18 -7.25
CA HIS A 106 1.53 -7.72 -7.30
C HIS A 106 2.35 -8.44 -8.39
N ASP A 107 1.98 -9.66 -8.76
CA ASP A 107 2.49 -10.35 -9.96
C ASP A 107 2.20 -9.55 -11.24
N GLY A 108 0.99 -8.97 -11.35
CA GLY A 108 0.59 -8.07 -12.43
C GLY A 108 1.36 -6.75 -12.41
N HIS A 109 1.51 -6.13 -11.23
CA HIS A 109 2.27 -4.88 -11.09
C HIS A 109 3.75 -5.07 -11.47
N THR A 110 4.38 -6.15 -10.97
CA THR A 110 5.75 -6.52 -11.33
C THR A 110 5.89 -6.74 -12.84
N ALA A 111 4.97 -7.49 -13.47
CA ALA A 111 4.99 -7.75 -14.90
C ALA A 111 4.78 -6.47 -15.74
N ILE A 112 3.89 -5.58 -15.31
CA ILE A 112 3.66 -4.27 -15.95
C ILE A 112 4.92 -3.42 -15.92
N LEU A 113 5.58 -3.30 -14.77
CA LEU A 113 6.80 -2.50 -14.66
C LEU A 113 7.96 -3.10 -15.46
N LEU A 114 8.08 -4.44 -15.52
CA LEU A 114 9.03 -5.13 -16.41
C LEU A 114 8.74 -4.85 -17.89
N GLY A 115 7.46 -4.86 -18.29
CA GLY A 115 7.05 -4.53 -19.65
C GLY A 115 7.42 -3.09 -20.03
N ALA A 116 7.15 -2.13 -19.14
CA ALA A 116 7.55 -0.74 -19.32
C ALA A 116 9.08 -0.59 -19.39
N ALA A 117 9.82 -1.29 -18.51
CA ALA A 117 11.27 -1.32 -18.49
C ALA A 117 11.86 -1.81 -19.82
N LYS A 118 11.31 -2.89 -20.37
CA LYS A 118 11.73 -3.43 -21.67
C LYS A 118 11.57 -2.38 -22.78
N TYR A 119 10.39 -1.76 -22.88
CA TYR A 119 10.12 -0.73 -23.88
C TYR A 119 11.03 0.50 -23.72
N LEU A 120 11.18 1.01 -22.51
CA LEU A 120 12.02 2.16 -22.19
C LEU A 120 13.49 1.88 -22.51
N SER A 121 13.97 0.66 -22.25
CA SER A 121 15.34 0.25 -22.60
C SER A 121 15.55 0.11 -24.11
N GLU A 122 14.54 -0.40 -24.85
CA GLU A 122 14.58 -0.53 -26.30
C GLU A 122 14.62 0.84 -27.02
N THR A 123 13.83 1.79 -26.54
CA THR A 123 13.61 3.07 -27.25
C THR A 123 14.44 4.22 -26.71
N ARG A 124 14.61 4.28 -25.40
CA ARG A 124 15.27 5.39 -24.66
C ARG A 124 14.78 6.78 -25.08
N ASN A 125 13.51 6.88 -25.49
CA ASN A 125 12.93 8.07 -26.11
C ASN A 125 12.54 9.14 -25.10
N PHE A 126 13.49 9.52 -24.24
CA PHE A 126 13.33 10.58 -23.21
C PHE A 126 14.68 11.24 -22.90
N ASP A 127 14.63 12.43 -22.27
CA ASP A 127 15.79 13.19 -21.79
C ASP A 127 15.78 13.22 -20.25
N GLY A 128 16.50 12.31 -19.64
CA GLY A 128 16.57 12.12 -18.17
C GLY A 128 16.92 10.70 -17.78
N THR A 129 16.51 10.32 -16.57
CA THR A 129 16.76 9.00 -16.01
C THR A 129 15.46 8.42 -15.41
N VAL A 130 15.16 7.17 -15.70
CA VAL A 130 14.10 6.39 -15.07
C VAL A 130 14.71 5.43 -14.07
N VAL A 131 14.22 5.44 -12.84
CA VAL A 131 14.58 4.52 -11.77
C VAL A 131 13.40 3.58 -11.54
N LEU A 132 13.61 2.29 -11.70
CA LEU A 132 12.61 1.23 -11.54
C LEU A 132 12.76 0.63 -10.15
N LEU A 133 11.71 0.69 -9.34
CA LEU A 133 11.69 0.21 -7.97
C LEU A 133 10.81 -1.04 -7.87
N PHE A 134 11.43 -2.21 -7.81
CA PHE A 134 10.74 -3.46 -7.53
C PHE A 134 10.82 -3.75 -6.04
N GLN A 135 9.72 -3.53 -5.36
CA GLN A 135 9.64 -3.45 -3.91
C GLN A 135 9.17 -4.77 -3.29
N PRO A 136 9.82 -5.29 -2.22
CA PRO A 136 9.32 -6.40 -1.42
C PRO A 136 8.34 -5.92 -0.36
N ALA A 137 7.63 -6.84 0.29
CA ALA A 137 6.97 -6.71 1.59
C ALA A 137 6.01 -5.50 1.72
N GLU A 138 5.17 -5.26 0.70
CA GLU A 138 4.09 -4.28 0.82
C GLU A 138 3.06 -4.74 1.86
N GLU A 139 2.71 -6.03 1.88
CA GLU A 139 1.66 -6.65 2.69
C GLU A 139 2.01 -6.72 4.19
N GLY A 140 2.17 -5.55 4.82
CA GLY A 140 2.44 -5.39 6.24
C GLY A 140 3.92 -5.36 6.66
N GLY A 141 4.86 -5.50 5.73
CA GLY A 141 6.30 -5.49 6.01
C GLY A 141 6.98 -4.13 5.87
N ALA A 142 6.28 -3.11 5.34
CA ALA A 142 6.81 -1.78 5.06
C ALA A 142 8.09 -1.79 4.19
N GLY A 143 8.06 -2.59 3.11
CA GLY A 143 9.18 -2.69 2.17
C GLY A 143 9.48 -1.37 1.46
N GLY A 144 8.45 -0.54 1.20
CA GLY A 144 8.60 0.82 0.69
C GLY A 144 9.42 1.68 1.64
N LYS A 145 9.13 1.62 2.95
CA LYS A 145 9.92 2.30 3.97
C LYS A 145 11.36 1.78 4.01
N ALA A 146 11.54 0.46 3.96
CA ALA A 146 12.87 -0.14 3.99
C ALA A 146 13.73 0.32 2.80
N MET A 147 13.16 0.44 1.59
CA MET A 147 13.87 0.98 0.42
C MET A 147 14.19 2.47 0.60
N VAL A 148 13.27 3.27 1.15
CA VAL A 148 13.52 4.70 1.45
C VAL A 148 14.61 4.86 2.50
N ASP A 149 14.58 4.07 3.58
CA ASP A 149 15.60 4.07 4.64
C ASP A 149 16.98 3.64 4.12
N ASP A 150 17.06 2.76 3.12
CA ASP A 150 18.29 2.40 2.40
C ASP A 150 18.78 3.51 1.46
N GLY A 151 18.07 4.65 1.40
CA GLY A 151 18.47 5.83 0.67
C GLY A 151 18.18 5.80 -0.82
N VAL A 152 17.23 4.97 -1.29
CA VAL A 152 16.89 4.81 -2.71
C VAL A 152 16.58 6.12 -3.42
N MET A 153 15.92 7.05 -2.73
CA MET A 153 15.53 8.34 -3.32
C MET A 153 16.72 9.28 -3.53
N ASP A 154 17.67 9.28 -2.60
CA ASP A 154 18.84 10.17 -2.65
C ASP A 154 19.95 9.58 -3.51
N ARG A 155 20.18 8.27 -3.45
CA ARG A 155 21.24 7.58 -4.19
C ARG A 155 21.16 7.82 -5.70
N TRP A 156 19.97 7.83 -6.25
CA TRP A 156 19.75 8.06 -7.68
C TRP A 156 19.16 9.43 -8.00
N GLY A 157 19.01 10.31 -6.99
CA GLY A 157 18.53 11.67 -7.17
C GLY A 157 17.08 11.73 -7.65
N VAL A 158 16.23 10.80 -7.18
CA VAL A 158 14.81 10.76 -7.55
C VAL A 158 14.11 12.06 -7.17
N GLN A 159 13.38 12.65 -8.10
CA GLN A 159 12.66 13.92 -7.93
C GLN A 159 11.14 13.70 -7.86
N GLU A 160 10.62 12.71 -8.55
CA GLU A 160 9.20 12.36 -8.61
C GLU A 160 9.06 10.84 -8.54
N VAL A 161 8.00 10.33 -7.90
CA VAL A 161 7.74 8.89 -7.79
C VAL A 161 6.31 8.56 -8.20
N TYR A 162 6.13 7.46 -8.95
CA TYR A 162 4.84 7.03 -9.44
C TYR A 162 4.65 5.53 -9.27
N GLY A 163 3.42 5.14 -8.93
CA GLY A 163 3.00 3.76 -8.80
C GLY A 163 1.57 3.54 -9.27
N LEU A 164 1.20 2.29 -9.44
CA LEU A 164 -0.16 1.88 -9.76
C LEU A 164 -0.59 0.68 -8.92
N HIS A 165 -1.89 0.57 -8.70
CA HIS A 165 -2.51 -0.64 -8.15
C HIS A 165 -3.67 -1.06 -9.02
N ASN A 166 -3.78 -2.33 -9.31
CA ASN A 166 -4.97 -2.87 -9.93
C ASN A 166 -6.20 -2.70 -9.02
N MET A 167 -7.36 -2.43 -9.61
CA MET A 167 -8.58 -2.21 -8.84
C MET A 167 -9.73 -3.05 -9.39
N PRO A 168 -10.07 -4.18 -8.73
CA PRO A 168 -11.30 -4.91 -9.00
C PRO A 168 -12.53 -4.02 -8.89
N GLY A 169 -13.51 -4.23 -9.79
CA GLY A 169 -14.72 -3.43 -9.88
C GLY A 169 -14.60 -2.17 -10.74
N LEU A 170 -13.38 -1.72 -11.09
CA LEU A 170 -13.18 -0.73 -12.16
C LEU A 170 -13.01 -1.44 -13.51
N PRO A 171 -13.66 -0.96 -14.59
CA PRO A 171 -13.52 -1.59 -15.91
C PRO A 171 -12.06 -1.62 -16.39
N VAL A 172 -11.66 -2.68 -17.08
CA VAL A 172 -10.40 -2.67 -17.83
C VAL A 172 -10.42 -1.52 -18.84
N GLY A 173 -9.31 -0.84 -19.02
CA GLY A 173 -9.25 0.37 -19.83
C GLY A 173 -9.47 1.67 -19.05
N HIS A 174 -9.86 1.57 -17.78
CA HIS A 174 -10.08 2.72 -16.88
C HIS A 174 -8.88 2.99 -15.97
N ILE A 175 -8.55 4.27 -15.77
CA ILE A 175 -7.58 4.74 -14.78
C ILE A 175 -8.27 5.73 -13.86
N ALA A 176 -8.07 5.59 -12.54
CA ALA A 176 -8.62 6.50 -11.54
C ALA A 176 -7.52 6.97 -10.57
N THR A 177 -7.62 8.22 -10.13
CA THR A 177 -6.73 8.81 -9.12
C THR A 177 -7.38 10.03 -8.48
N ARG A 178 -6.68 10.72 -7.59
CA ARG A 178 -7.10 11.99 -7.02
C ARG A 178 -5.93 12.74 -6.42
N VAL A 179 -6.07 14.04 -6.26
CA VAL A 179 -5.18 14.88 -5.43
C VAL A 179 -5.48 14.63 -3.96
N GLY A 180 -4.45 14.57 -3.13
CA GLY A 180 -4.59 14.34 -1.70
C GLY A 180 -4.72 12.86 -1.36
N GLY A 181 -5.20 12.55 -0.17
CA GLY A 181 -5.29 11.18 0.33
C GLY A 181 -6.14 10.28 -0.56
N LEU A 182 -5.51 9.28 -1.18
CA LEU A 182 -6.15 8.25 -2.02
C LEU A 182 -6.43 6.98 -1.21
N LEU A 183 -5.44 6.49 -0.44
CA LEU A 183 -5.58 5.38 0.50
C LEU A 183 -5.25 5.86 1.92
N ALA A 184 -5.89 5.23 2.92
CA ALA A 184 -5.80 5.69 4.30
C ALA A 184 -4.48 5.28 4.98
N SER A 185 -4.13 6.03 6.04
CA SER A 185 -3.14 5.55 7.01
C SER A 185 -3.65 4.31 7.75
N SER A 186 -2.72 3.52 8.31
CA SER A 186 -3.08 2.39 9.18
C SER A 186 -2.30 2.46 10.48
N ASP A 187 -3.00 2.75 11.56
CA ASP A 187 -2.40 2.78 12.89
C ASP A 187 -3.07 1.77 13.80
N GLU A 188 -2.33 1.24 14.75
CA GLU A 188 -2.82 0.32 15.78
C GLU A 188 -2.62 0.92 17.17
N PHE A 189 -3.51 0.56 18.09
CA PHE A 189 -3.35 0.90 19.49
C PHE A 189 -3.67 -0.28 20.39
N GLU A 190 -2.96 -0.32 21.52
CA GLU A 190 -3.25 -1.20 22.64
C GLU A 190 -3.46 -0.35 23.88
N ILE A 191 -4.53 -0.62 24.66
CA ILE A 191 -4.84 0.06 25.91
C ILE A 191 -4.88 -1.00 27.01
N GLU A 192 -3.96 -0.92 27.97
CA GLU A 192 -3.97 -1.71 29.19
C GLU A 192 -4.61 -0.90 30.32
N VAL A 193 -5.74 -1.38 30.83
CA VAL A 193 -6.45 -0.80 31.96
C VAL A 193 -6.10 -1.58 33.20
N THR A 194 -5.62 -0.92 34.25
CA THR A 194 -5.29 -1.51 35.55
C THR A 194 -6.16 -0.90 36.64
N GLY A 195 -6.85 -1.77 37.37
CA GLY A 195 -7.68 -1.41 38.49
C GLY A 195 -7.34 -2.24 39.76
N LYS A 196 -8.34 -2.65 40.49
CA LYS A 196 -8.21 -3.49 41.69
C LYS A 196 -9.16 -4.67 41.60
N GLY A 197 -8.63 -5.87 41.32
CA GLY A 197 -9.42 -7.09 41.31
C GLY A 197 -10.03 -7.42 42.67
N GLY A 198 -11.11 -8.19 42.63
CA GLY A 198 -11.82 -8.55 43.87
C GLY A 198 -12.93 -9.57 43.68
N HIS A 199 -13.66 -9.83 44.75
CA HIS A 199 -14.81 -10.71 44.71
C HIS A 199 -16.02 -9.98 44.11
N ALA A 200 -16.69 -10.59 43.13
CA ALA A 200 -17.78 -9.92 42.39
C ALA A 200 -18.97 -9.50 43.33
N ALA A 201 -19.17 -10.15 44.48
CA ALA A 201 -20.17 -9.77 45.46
C ALA A 201 -19.74 -8.60 46.37
N ALA A 202 -18.45 -8.15 46.30
CA ALA A 202 -17.93 -7.04 47.09
C ALA A 202 -17.28 -5.98 46.17
N PRO A 203 -18.02 -5.41 45.20
CA PRO A 203 -17.47 -4.47 44.20
C PRO A 203 -16.98 -3.15 44.83
N HIS A 204 -17.46 -2.80 46.01
CA HIS A 204 -17.04 -1.61 46.76
C HIS A 204 -15.58 -1.70 47.27
N ASP A 205 -15.02 -2.91 47.35
CA ASP A 205 -13.60 -3.12 47.71
C ASP A 205 -12.66 -3.22 46.52
N ALA A 206 -13.23 -3.12 45.31
CA ALA A 206 -12.50 -3.27 44.03
C ALA A 206 -12.58 -2.02 43.15
N ILE A 207 -11.85 -2.04 42.03
CA ILE A 207 -12.00 -1.12 40.90
C ILE A 207 -12.21 -2.00 39.66
N ASP A 208 -13.44 -2.01 39.16
CA ASP A 208 -13.90 -2.94 38.13
C ASP A 208 -13.33 -2.52 36.75
N THR A 209 -12.26 -3.20 36.33
CA THR A 209 -11.60 -2.93 35.05
C THR A 209 -12.45 -3.27 33.85
N THR A 210 -13.38 -4.23 33.97
CA THR A 210 -14.33 -4.56 32.89
C THR A 210 -15.27 -3.40 32.62
N LEU A 211 -15.82 -2.79 33.70
CA LEU A 211 -16.65 -1.60 33.58
C LEU A 211 -15.85 -0.43 33.00
N VAL A 212 -14.66 -0.16 33.53
CA VAL A 212 -13.81 0.96 33.08
C VAL A 212 -13.44 0.80 31.60
N ALA A 213 -13.00 -0.38 31.17
CA ALA A 213 -12.65 -0.65 29.79
C ALA A 213 -13.86 -0.51 28.84
N SER A 214 -15.06 -0.93 29.30
CA SER A 214 -16.31 -0.73 28.56
C SER A 214 -16.62 0.75 28.35
N GLN A 215 -16.44 1.59 29.39
CA GLN A 215 -16.61 3.05 29.28
C GLN A 215 -15.57 3.67 28.34
N ILE A 216 -14.32 3.22 28.37
CA ILE A 216 -13.30 3.63 27.42
C ILE A 216 -13.73 3.34 25.98
N VAL A 217 -14.20 2.11 25.69
CA VAL A 217 -14.69 1.76 24.34
C VAL A 217 -15.79 2.70 23.88
N VAL A 218 -16.80 2.96 24.70
CA VAL A 218 -17.89 3.90 24.38
C VAL A 218 -17.35 5.31 24.15
N SER A 219 -16.46 5.79 25.02
CA SER A 219 -15.89 7.15 24.95
C SER A 219 -15.01 7.35 23.73
N LEU A 220 -14.23 6.35 23.30
CA LEU A 220 -13.38 6.40 22.11
C LEU A 220 -14.20 6.69 20.83
N HIS A 221 -15.41 6.16 20.70
CA HIS A 221 -16.27 6.43 19.54
C HIS A 221 -16.73 7.90 19.46
N SER A 222 -16.66 8.65 20.57
CA SER A 222 -16.91 10.09 20.55
C SER A 222 -15.85 10.88 19.78
N ILE A 223 -14.64 10.34 19.59
CA ILE A 223 -13.58 10.97 18.83
C ILE A 223 -14.05 11.21 17.39
N VAL A 224 -14.52 10.16 16.72
CA VAL A 224 -15.01 10.26 15.34
C VAL A 224 -16.29 11.10 15.26
N SER A 225 -17.24 10.87 16.17
CA SER A 225 -18.57 11.47 16.07
C SER A 225 -18.63 12.92 16.58
N ARG A 226 -17.69 13.39 17.42
CA ARG A 226 -17.76 14.70 18.10
C ARG A 226 -16.50 15.54 18.05
N THR A 227 -15.35 14.97 17.62
CA THR A 227 -14.07 15.69 17.61
C THR A 227 -13.56 15.89 16.19
N VAL A 228 -13.69 14.88 15.33
CA VAL A 228 -13.33 14.97 13.90
C VAL A 228 -14.35 15.82 13.16
N ASN A 229 -13.88 16.67 12.24
CA ASN A 229 -14.77 17.43 11.36
C ASN A 229 -15.62 16.45 10.53
N PRO A 230 -16.96 16.61 10.49
CA PRO A 230 -17.86 15.66 9.82
C PRO A 230 -17.61 15.43 8.33
N ILE A 231 -16.91 16.35 7.65
CA ILE A 231 -16.51 16.17 6.24
C ILE A 231 -15.22 15.35 6.06
N HIS A 232 -14.48 15.10 7.14
CA HIS A 232 -13.27 14.29 7.11
C HIS A 232 -13.61 12.82 7.40
N ARG A 233 -12.80 11.91 6.85
CA ARG A 233 -13.02 10.48 6.99
C ARG A 233 -12.01 9.89 7.95
N VAL A 234 -12.51 9.43 9.10
CA VAL A 234 -11.73 8.73 10.12
C VAL A 234 -12.49 7.48 10.54
N VAL A 235 -11.80 6.36 10.63
CA VAL A 235 -12.32 5.13 11.21
C VAL A 235 -11.53 4.82 12.46
N LEU A 236 -12.23 4.53 13.57
CA LEU A 236 -11.67 4.03 14.82
C LEU A 236 -12.45 2.78 15.21
N THR A 237 -11.75 1.67 15.36
CA THR A 237 -12.36 0.39 15.73
C THR A 237 -11.60 -0.23 16.89
N VAL A 238 -12.32 -0.67 17.93
CA VAL A 238 -11.79 -1.58 18.96
C VAL A 238 -12.14 -3.00 18.53
N GLY A 239 -11.11 -3.77 18.16
CA GLY A 239 -11.26 -5.13 17.60
C GLY A 239 -11.21 -6.23 18.67
N THR A 240 -10.51 -6.00 19.80
CA THR A 240 -10.42 -6.98 20.89
C THR A 240 -10.66 -6.33 22.25
N PHE A 241 -11.26 -7.13 23.15
CA PHE A 241 -11.47 -6.79 24.54
C PHE A 241 -11.22 -8.06 25.36
N GLU A 242 -10.20 -8.03 26.19
CA GLU A 242 -9.78 -9.17 27.02
C GLU A 242 -9.63 -8.74 28.48
N THR A 243 -9.81 -9.67 29.41
CA THR A 243 -9.54 -9.46 30.83
C THR A 243 -8.64 -10.59 31.36
N ASP A 244 -7.97 -10.36 32.47
CA ASP A 244 -7.18 -11.38 33.16
C ASP A 244 -7.99 -12.33 34.04
N SER A 245 -9.33 -12.26 34.01
CA SER A 245 -10.25 -13.18 34.70
C SER A 245 -11.12 -13.96 33.72
N THR A 246 -11.27 -15.27 33.95
CA THR A 246 -12.20 -16.16 33.24
C THR A 246 -13.37 -16.62 34.13
N ALA A 247 -13.36 -16.23 35.39
CA ALA A 247 -14.38 -16.63 36.36
C ALA A 247 -15.45 -15.54 36.56
N SER A 248 -16.71 -15.89 36.46
CA SER A 248 -17.84 -14.95 36.53
C SER A 248 -18.02 -14.29 37.92
N ASN A 249 -17.44 -14.83 38.97
CA ASN A 249 -17.49 -14.29 40.32
C ASN A 249 -16.21 -13.54 40.76
N VAL A 250 -15.35 -13.21 39.81
CA VAL A 250 -14.07 -12.46 40.02
C VAL A 250 -14.07 -11.18 39.20
N ILE A 251 -13.86 -10.03 39.87
CA ILE A 251 -13.57 -8.78 39.23
C ILE A 251 -12.10 -8.82 38.73
N ALA A 252 -11.88 -8.64 37.46
CA ALA A 252 -10.55 -8.64 36.86
C ALA A 252 -9.68 -7.52 37.41
N HIS A 253 -8.38 -7.78 37.56
CA HIS A 253 -7.41 -6.74 37.92
C HIS A 253 -6.95 -5.92 36.70
N ARG A 254 -6.95 -6.53 35.53
CA ARG A 254 -6.54 -5.89 34.26
C ARG A 254 -7.54 -6.20 33.14
N ALA A 255 -7.69 -5.21 32.26
CA ALA A 255 -8.34 -5.40 30.97
C ALA A 255 -7.44 -4.85 29.86
N LYS A 256 -7.53 -5.47 28.68
CA LYS A 256 -6.76 -5.10 27.51
C LYS A 256 -7.68 -4.88 26.32
N LEU A 257 -7.51 -3.74 25.64
CA LEU A 257 -8.21 -3.39 24.40
C LEU A 257 -7.17 -3.27 23.30
N LYS A 258 -7.49 -3.77 22.09
CA LYS A 258 -6.71 -3.48 20.89
C LYS A 258 -7.61 -2.95 19.81
N GLY A 259 -7.11 -2.03 19.04
CA GLY A 259 -7.87 -1.41 17.97
C GLY A 259 -7.00 -0.83 16.87
N THR A 260 -7.67 -0.31 15.87
CA THR A 260 -7.04 0.30 14.70
C THR A 260 -7.68 1.65 14.39
N VAL A 261 -6.88 2.53 13.79
CA VAL A 261 -7.31 3.83 13.28
C VAL A 261 -6.93 3.94 11.81
N ARG A 262 -7.83 4.53 11.01
CA ARG A 262 -7.62 4.87 9.61
C ARG A 262 -7.95 6.33 9.39
N THR A 263 -7.09 7.07 8.70
CA THR A 263 -7.31 8.48 8.36
C THR A 263 -6.86 8.77 6.93
N LEU A 264 -7.40 9.83 6.34
CA LEU A 264 -7.06 10.26 4.98
C LEU A 264 -6.26 11.56 4.94
N ASP A 265 -5.82 12.04 6.10
CA ASP A 265 -4.94 13.20 6.23
C ASP A 265 -4.11 13.12 7.52
N THR A 266 -2.96 13.75 7.50
CA THR A 266 -1.98 13.74 8.60
C THR A 266 -2.46 14.47 9.85
N GLU A 267 -3.30 15.50 9.72
CA GLU A 267 -3.82 16.26 10.86
C GLU A 267 -4.78 15.40 11.69
N ASN A 268 -5.74 14.73 11.03
CA ASN A 268 -6.64 13.80 11.70
C ASN A 268 -5.91 12.58 12.26
N ARG A 269 -4.81 12.11 11.63
CA ARG A 269 -3.97 11.05 12.17
C ARG A 269 -3.40 11.42 13.53
N LYS A 270 -2.79 12.61 13.67
CA LYS A 270 -2.27 13.13 14.94
C LYS A 270 -3.38 13.37 15.96
N LEU A 271 -4.48 13.99 15.50
CA LEU A 271 -5.66 14.23 16.36
C LEU A 271 -6.20 12.92 16.96
N ALA A 272 -6.29 11.87 16.15
CA ALA A 272 -6.80 10.56 16.60
C ALA A 272 -5.88 9.95 17.67
N GLU A 273 -4.56 9.94 17.45
CA GLU A 273 -3.59 9.45 18.45
C GLU A 273 -3.71 10.21 19.77
N ASP A 274 -3.65 11.55 19.73
CA ASP A 274 -3.74 12.40 20.92
C ASP A 274 -5.05 12.16 21.69
N ARG A 275 -6.14 12.00 20.96
CA ARG A 275 -7.46 11.80 21.57
C ARG A 275 -7.63 10.39 22.13
N VAL A 276 -7.13 9.36 21.46
CA VAL A 276 -7.18 7.98 21.99
C VAL A 276 -6.45 7.91 23.33
N ARG A 277 -5.23 8.49 23.42
CA ARG A 277 -4.46 8.55 24.67
C ARG A 277 -5.24 9.26 25.77
N ARG A 278 -5.66 10.50 25.51
CA ARG A 278 -6.35 11.32 26.52
C ARG A 278 -7.67 10.71 26.96
N VAL A 279 -8.52 10.25 26.03
CA VAL A 279 -9.81 9.65 26.37
C VAL A 279 -9.64 8.40 27.21
N ALA A 280 -8.67 7.54 26.90
CA ALA A 280 -8.42 6.33 27.67
C ALA A 280 -7.94 6.65 29.09
N GLU A 281 -6.95 7.53 29.22
CA GLU A 281 -6.33 7.91 30.50
C GLU A 281 -7.32 8.65 31.41
N ASP A 282 -8.02 9.66 30.89
CA ASP A 282 -8.98 10.48 31.65
C ASP A 282 -10.21 9.63 32.08
N THR A 283 -10.71 8.76 31.19
CA THR A 283 -11.82 7.87 31.54
C THR A 283 -11.39 6.90 32.65
N ALA A 284 -10.24 6.25 32.56
CA ALA A 284 -9.74 5.36 33.59
C ALA A 284 -9.59 6.09 34.94
N SER A 285 -9.01 7.29 34.91
CA SER A 285 -8.80 8.14 36.10
C SER A 285 -10.12 8.49 36.78
N ALA A 286 -11.18 8.80 36.02
CA ALA A 286 -12.50 9.12 36.57
C ALA A 286 -13.12 7.97 37.39
N PHE A 287 -12.71 6.73 37.11
CA PHE A 287 -13.15 5.54 37.87
C PHE A 287 -12.11 5.04 38.90
N GLY A 288 -11.03 5.79 39.13
CA GLY A 288 -9.95 5.40 40.05
C GLY A 288 -9.00 4.32 39.50
N ALA A 289 -9.12 3.99 38.23
CA ALA A 289 -8.20 3.09 37.51
C ALA A 289 -7.08 3.87 36.81
N THR A 290 -6.15 3.15 36.20
CA THR A 290 -5.15 3.71 35.28
C THR A 290 -5.26 3.05 33.90
N ALA A 291 -4.96 3.82 32.85
CA ALA A 291 -4.83 3.28 31.51
C ALA A 291 -3.45 3.64 30.96
N LYS A 292 -2.84 2.68 30.24
CA LYS A 292 -1.59 2.90 29.47
C LYS A 292 -1.90 2.62 28.01
N VAL A 293 -1.64 3.59 27.15
CA VAL A 293 -1.82 3.47 25.69
C VAL A 293 -0.49 3.26 25.01
N THR A 294 -0.37 2.15 24.29
CA THR A 294 0.71 1.91 23.31
C THR A 294 0.15 2.17 21.93
N TRP A 295 0.76 3.08 21.19
CA TRP A 295 0.41 3.40 19.81
C TRP A 295 1.51 2.86 18.89
N THR A 296 1.11 2.13 17.87
CA THR A 296 2.02 1.59 16.84
C THR A 296 1.66 2.24 15.53
N PRO A 297 2.46 3.21 15.06
CA PRO A 297 2.26 3.80 13.75
C PRO A 297 2.45 2.75 12.65
N GLY A 298 1.48 2.62 11.77
CA GLY A 298 1.58 1.84 10.54
C GLY A 298 1.82 2.74 9.33
N TYR A 299 1.28 2.35 8.17
CA TYR A 299 1.49 3.08 6.92
C TYR A 299 0.91 4.49 6.98
N PRO A 300 1.63 5.49 6.41
CA PRO A 300 1.08 6.84 6.25
C PRO A 300 -0.10 6.88 5.29
N VAL A 301 -0.69 8.06 5.12
CA VAL A 301 -1.67 8.31 4.06
C VAL A 301 -0.96 8.27 2.71
N THR A 302 -1.51 7.56 1.74
CA THR A 302 -1.08 7.65 0.34
C THR A 302 -1.58 8.98 -0.22
N ASP A 303 -0.79 10.04 -0.02
CA ASP A 303 -1.15 11.43 -0.26
C ASP A 303 -0.52 11.94 -1.55
N ASN A 304 -1.30 11.94 -2.64
CA ASN A 304 -0.86 12.34 -3.96
C ASN A 304 -0.70 13.84 -4.08
N THR A 305 0.43 14.30 -4.61
CA THR A 305 0.71 15.73 -4.86
C THR A 305 0.00 16.23 -6.12
N ALA A 306 -0.43 17.49 -6.11
CA ALA A 306 -1.33 18.04 -7.13
C ALA A 306 -0.70 18.07 -8.54
N ASP A 307 0.57 18.48 -8.65
CA ASP A 307 1.25 18.60 -9.93
C ASP A 307 1.51 17.22 -10.53
N GLU A 308 1.91 16.23 -9.71
CA GLU A 308 2.17 14.87 -10.16
C GLU A 308 0.88 14.14 -10.54
N VAL A 309 -0.24 14.42 -9.86
CA VAL A 309 -1.56 13.93 -10.30
C VAL A 309 -1.93 14.52 -11.66
N ALA A 310 -1.69 15.81 -11.90
CA ALA A 310 -1.96 16.41 -13.20
C ALA A 310 -1.16 15.70 -14.31
N HIS A 311 0.12 15.42 -14.08
CA HIS A 311 0.97 14.68 -15.03
C HIS A 311 0.51 13.24 -15.24
N ALA A 312 0.15 12.54 -14.15
CA ALA A 312 -0.38 11.17 -14.20
C ALA A 312 -1.68 11.10 -15.01
N VAL A 313 -2.58 12.08 -14.81
CA VAL A 313 -3.87 12.19 -15.54
C VAL A 313 -3.64 12.52 -17.01
N GLU A 314 -2.71 13.40 -17.35
CA GLU A 314 -2.37 13.70 -18.75
C GLU A 314 -1.83 12.46 -19.48
N ALA A 315 -0.93 11.70 -18.84
CA ALA A 315 -0.43 10.44 -19.37
C ALA A 315 -1.57 9.41 -19.52
N ALA A 316 -2.46 9.31 -18.52
CA ALA A 316 -3.60 8.40 -18.56
C ALA A 316 -4.57 8.72 -19.71
N ARG A 317 -4.90 10.01 -19.93
CA ARG A 317 -5.78 10.44 -21.04
C ARG A 317 -5.23 10.12 -22.43
N ALA A 318 -3.92 9.95 -22.56
CA ALA A 318 -3.30 9.58 -23.83
C ALA A 318 -3.42 8.09 -24.16
N VAL A 319 -3.67 7.22 -23.16
CA VAL A 319 -3.59 5.77 -23.31
C VAL A 319 -4.84 5.00 -22.83
N ALA A 320 -5.60 5.56 -21.89
CA ALA A 320 -6.79 4.93 -21.32
C ALA A 320 -8.07 5.22 -22.11
N ASP A 321 -9.07 4.35 -22.01
CA ASP A 321 -10.41 4.57 -22.56
C ASP A 321 -11.18 5.63 -21.78
N SER A 322 -10.97 5.66 -20.45
CA SER A 322 -11.58 6.62 -19.54
C SER A 322 -10.68 6.89 -18.33
N VAL A 323 -10.78 8.11 -17.80
CA VAL A 323 -9.97 8.57 -16.66
C VAL A 323 -10.88 9.29 -15.67
N ASP A 324 -10.84 8.87 -14.39
CA ASP A 324 -11.47 9.59 -13.28
C ASP A 324 -10.37 10.25 -12.42
N PRO A 325 -10.19 11.59 -12.50
CA PRO A 325 -9.18 12.31 -11.72
C PRO A 325 -9.66 12.71 -10.31
N GLU A 326 -10.87 12.34 -9.92
CA GLU A 326 -11.51 12.71 -8.65
C GLU A 326 -12.14 11.51 -7.94
N THR A 327 -11.57 10.32 -8.13
CA THR A 327 -12.11 9.09 -7.55
C THR A 327 -12.23 9.20 -6.02
N PRO A 328 -13.31 8.65 -5.41
CA PRO A 328 -13.42 8.62 -3.96
C PRO A 328 -12.23 7.88 -3.31
N PRO A 329 -11.70 8.39 -2.20
CA PRO A 329 -10.64 7.69 -1.46
C PRO A 329 -11.18 6.44 -0.79
N ILE A 330 -10.30 5.47 -0.55
CA ILE A 330 -10.62 4.19 0.10
C ILE A 330 -9.86 4.03 1.42
N MET A 331 -10.31 3.09 2.27
CA MET A 331 -9.75 2.89 3.62
C MET A 331 -8.65 1.82 3.75
N PRO A 332 -8.35 0.94 2.79
CA PRO A 332 -7.10 0.20 2.76
C PRO A 332 -5.89 1.13 2.83
N SER A 333 -4.76 0.61 3.26
CA SER A 333 -3.48 1.32 3.33
C SER A 333 -2.49 0.74 2.33
N GLU A 334 -1.48 1.53 1.97
CA GLU A 334 -0.47 1.23 0.95
C GLU A 334 0.88 1.84 1.38
N ASP A 335 1.94 1.05 1.38
CA ASP A 335 3.25 1.52 1.87
C ASP A 335 4.04 2.37 0.87
N PHE A 336 3.57 2.48 -0.39
CA PHE A 336 4.02 3.51 -1.33
C PHE A 336 3.92 4.92 -0.72
N ALA A 337 3.07 5.10 0.28
CA ALA A 337 2.94 6.31 1.08
C ALA A 337 4.28 6.80 1.65
N TYR A 338 5.21 5.92 2.04
CA TYR A 338 6.55 6.32 2.50
C TYR A 338 7.40 6.93 1.38
N MET A 339 7.20 6.49 0.13
CA MET A 339 7.86 7.10 -1.02
C MET A 339 7.29 8.48 -1.31
N LEU A 340 5.96 8.67 -1.13
CA LEU A 340 5.29 9.96 -1.26
C LEU A 340 5.67 10.94 -0.14
N GLU A 341 5.96 10.47 1.08
CA GLU A 341 6.53 11.33 2.13
C GLU A 341 7.96 11.79 1.80
N ALA A 342 8.71 10.99 1.05
CA ALA A 342 10.09 11.30 0.67
C ALA A 342 10.18 12.18 -0.59
N ARG A 343 9.26 12.03 -1.54
CA ARG A 343 9.25 12.75 -2.83
C ARG A 343 7.82 13.03 -3.30
N PRO A 344 7.56 14.13 -4.01
CA PRO A 344 6.29 14.35 -4.68
C PRO A 344 6.00 13.20 -5.66
N GLY A 345 4.74 12.83 -5.78
CA GLY A 345 4.37 11.71 -6.61
C GLY A 345 2.87 11.48 -6.74
N ALA A 346 2.51 10.49 -7.51
CA ALA A 346 1.12 10.07 -7.67
C ALA A 346 0.98 8.55 -7.74
N TYR A 347 -0.04 8.05 -7.07
CA TYR A 347 -0.52 6.68 -7.15
C TYR A 347 -1.85 6.64 -7.89
N ILE A 348 -2.02 5.68 -8.79
CA ILE A 348 -3.25 5.53 -9.57
C ILE A 348 -3.86 4.15 -9.37
N PHE A 349 -5.15 4.03 -9.60
CA PHE A 349 -5.84 2.76 -9.77
C PHE A 349 -5.96 2.40 -11.24
N LEU A 350 -5.61 1.16 -11.57
CA LEU A 350 -5.75 0.55 -12.89
C LEU A 350 -6.93 -0.42 -12.86
N GLY A 351 -7.93 -0.22 -13.71
CA GLY A 351 -9.10 -1.09 -13.76
C GLY A 351 -8.75 -2.54 -14.06
N ASN A 352 -9.27 -3.46 -13.23
CA ASN A 352 -9.04 -4.91 -13.29
C ASN A 352 -10.30 -5.71 -13.65
N GLY A 353 -11.39 -5.02 -14.05
CA GLY A 353 -12.63 -5.68 -14.43
C GLY A 353 -13.45 -6.22 -13.24
N ASP A 354 -14.47 -6.99 -13.55
CA ASP A 354 -15.38 -7.59 -12.57
C ASP A 354 -14.81 -8.94 -12.08
N THR A 355 -14.04 -8.88 -11.01
CA THR A 355 -13.44 -10.04 -10.33
C THR A 355 -13.65 -9.90 -8.82
N ALA A 356 -13.32 -10.96 -8.06
CA ALA A 356 -13.30 -10.90 -6.60
C ALA A 356 -12.32 -9.80 -6.13
N MET A 357 -12.65 -9.15 -5.01
CA MET A 357 -11.78 -8.11 -4.44
C MET A 357 -10.42 -8.66 -4.05
N CYS A 358 -9.41 -7.79 -3.99
CA CYS A 358 -8.10 -8.12 -3.45
C CYS A 358 -8.24 -8.81 -2.09
N HIS A 359 -7.30 -9.72 -1.78
CA HIS A 359 -7.26 -10.57 -0.59
C HIS A 359 -8.34 -11.69 -0.55
N HIS A 360 -9.10 -11.88 -1.62
CA HIS A 360 -10.06 -12.98 -1.71
C HIS A 360 -9.41 -14.21 -2.37
N PRO A 361 -9.66 -15.46 -1.90
CA PRO A 361 -9.08 -16.68 -2.48
C PRO A 361 -9.40 -16.91 -3.97
N ALA A 362 -10.47 -16.32 -4.47
CA ALA A 362 -10.88 -16.37 -5.87
C ALA A 362 -10.53 -15.10 -6.67
N TYR A 363 -9.65 -14.24 -6.13
CA TYR A 363 -9.17 -13.05 -6.85
C TYR A 363 -8.45 -13.45 -8.14
N GLN A 364 -8.65 -12.66 -9.20
CA GLN A 364 -7.97 -12.83 -10.48
C GLN A 364 -7.51 -11.49 -11.03
N PHE A 365 -6.28 -11.44 -11.53
CA PHE A 365 -5.79 -10.30 -12.30
C PHE A 365 -6.16 -10.49 -13.78
N ASP A 366 -6.71 -9.45 -14.40
CA ASP A 366 -7.05 -9.47 -15.83
C ASP A 366 -5.83 -9.07 -16.67
N ASP A 367 -5.25 -10.03 -17.39
CA ASP A 367 -4.07 -9.80 -18.22
C ASP A 367 -4.28 -8.73 -19.30
N SER A 368 -5.52 -8.47 -19.70
CA SER A 368 -5.84 -7.42 -20.67
C SER A 368 -5.61 -6.00 -20.13
N ALA A 369 -5.41 -5.83 -18.81
CA ALA A 369 -5.01 -4.56 -18.18
C ALA A 369 -3.50 -4.25 -18.35
N ILE A 370 -2.66 -5.27 -18.60
CA ILE A 370 -1.20 -5.14 -18.70
C ILE A 370 -0.77 -4.07 -19.73
N PRO A 371 -1.28 -4.09 -20.99
CA PRO A 371 -0.86 -3.10 -21.99
C PRO A 371 -1.15 -1.65 -21.58
N LEU A 372 -2.25 -1.42 -20.87
CA LEU A 372 -2.60 -0.09 -20.37
C LEU A 372 -1.63 0.37 -19.28
N GLY A 373 -1.36 -0.47 -18.29
CA GLY A 373 -0.41 -0.17 -17.21
C GLY A 373 0.99 0.14 -17.75
N CYS A 374 1.51 -0.70 -18.66
CA CYS A 374 2.78 -0.47 -19.34
C CYS A 374 2.79 0.85 -20.12
N SER A 375 1.72 1.12 -20.91
CA SER A 375 1.59 2.32 -21.70
C SER A 375 1.55 3.58 -20.86
N TRP A 376 0.87 3.52 -19.70
CA TRP A 376 0.79 4.65 -18.78
C TRP A 376 2.17 5.01 -18.20
N PHE A 377 2.93 4.04 -17.73
CA PHE A 377 4.29 4.30 -17.23
C PHE A 377 5.21 4.90 -18.31
N VAL A 378 5.14 4.37 -19.52
CA VAL A 378 5.97 4.87 -20.63
C VAL A 378 5.55 6.28 -21.04
N GLU A 379 4.26 6.52 -21.24
CA GLU A 379 3.71 7.82 -21.61
C GLU A 379 4.05 8.89 -20.58
N LEU A 380 3.96 8.55 -19.29
CA LEU A 380 4.36 9.42 -18.20
C LEU A 380 5.83 9.83 -18.31
N CYS A 381 6.74 8.86 -18.48
CA CYS A 381 8.18 9.15 -18.60
C CYS A 381 8.49 10.02 -19.83
N GLU A 382 7.94 9.69 -21.01
CA GLU A 382 8.23 10.43 -22.23
C GLU A 382 7.66 11.85 -22.23
N ARG A 383 6.48 12.08 -21.57
CA ARG A 383 5.92 13.42 -21.41
C ARG A 383 6.68 14.25 -20.38
N ARG A 384 7.09 13.64 -19.28
CA ARG A 384 7.80 14.34 -18.20
C ARG A 384 9.25 14.66 -18.59
N MET A 385 9.83 13.90 -19.50
CA MET A 385 11.20 13.99 -19.97
C MET A 385 11.25 13.93 -21.51
N PRO A 386 10.66 14.91 -22.22
CA PRO A 386 10.57 14.83 -23.67
C PRO A 386 11.97 14.82 -24.30
N ALA A 387 12.18 13.87 -25.22
CA ALA A 387 13.40 13.85 -26.03
C ALA A 387 13.46 15.10 -26.91
N SER A 388 14.62 15.74 -26.95
CA SER A 388 14.90 16.91 -27.78
C SER A 388 14.99 16.58 -29.27
#